data_963b2e498272fcd832618c51557cc9bf
#
_entry.id   963b2e498272fcd832618c51557cc9bf
#
_cell.length_a   1.000
_cell.length_b   1.000
_cell.length_c   1.000
_cell.angle_alpha   90.00
_cell.angle_beta   90.00
_cell.angle_gamma   90.00
#
_symmetry.space_group_name_H-M   'P 1'
#
loop_
_entity.id
_entity.type
_entity.pdbx_description
1 polymer ?
#
loop_
_entity_poly.entity_id
_entity_poly.type
_entity_poly.pdbx_seq_one_letter_code
_entity_poly.pdbx_strand_id
1 'polypeptide(L)'
;MIEVNHITKRFGKVTAVDDFTLDINRGSVLGIVGSNGGGKSTLLRILSGVFDADSGEVKINGQNIYNNPSVKGECFFIPDFPYFSNSATLENTAYLYRSLYPNWNENAFRQFCSVFPIDPDAKIIDMSKGMQRQAALILAISTCPRYLLLDEIFDGLDPVVRRLVKKILIDNVSANDMTVV
;
A
#
# COMPACT_ATOMS: atom_id res chain seq x y z
N MET A 1 -12.36 -4.76 8.80
CA MET A 1 -12.98 -3.44 8.56
C MET A 1 -12.00 -2.38 9.02
N ILE A 2 -11.87 -1.27 8.27
CA ILE A 2 -11.15 -0.07 8.74
C ILE A 2 -12.22 0.93 9.18
N GLU A 3 -12.11 1.42 10.39
CA GLU A 3 -13.01 2.40 11.01
C GLU A 3 -12.24 3.70 11.21
N VAL A 4 -12.73 4.77 10.62
CA VAL A 4 -12.13 6.10 10.69
C VAL A 4 -13.09 7.04 11.40
N ASN A 5 -12.74 7.51 12.58
CA ASN A 5 -13.63 8.28 13.43
C ASN A 5 -13.09 9.70 13.67
N HIS A 6 -13.73 10.69 13.05
CA HIS A 6 -13.50 12.12 13.29
C HIS A 6 -12.04 12.54 13.25
N ILE A 7 -11.25 11.98 12.30
CA ILE A 7 -9.83 12.29 12.22
C ILE A 7 -9.57 13.69 11.68
N THR A 8 -8.67 14.40 12.34
CA THR A 8 -8.13 15.68 11.87
C THR A 8 -6.61 15.61 11.86
N LYS A 9 -5.98 16.17 10.82
CA LYS A 9 -4.54 16.29 10.70
C LYS A 9 -4.14 17.67 10.18
N ARG A 10 -3.24 18.32 10.92
CA ARG A 10 -2.73 19.64 10.60
C ARG A 10 -1.21 19.63 10.44
N PHE A 11 -0.71 20.43 9.53
CA PHE A 11 0.71 20.74 9.36
C PHE A 11 0.89 22.26 9.46
N GLY A 12 1.27 22.72 10.64
CA GLY A 12 1.32 24.15 10.95
C GLY A 12 -0.06 24.81 10.77
N LYS A 13 -0.19 25.70 9.78
CA LYS A 13 -1.46 26.40 9.50
C LYS A 13 -2.37 25.66 8.51
N VAL A 14 -1.91 24.56 7.91
CA VAL A 14 -2.65 23.83 6.89
C VAL A 14 -3.37 22.66 7.55
N THR A 15 -4.69 22.60 7.44
CA THR A 15 -5.49 21.42 7.78
C THR A 15 -5.53 20.52 6.55
N ALA A 16 -4.85 19.38 6.62
CA ALA A 16 -4.76 18.42 5.51
C ALA A 16 -5.92 17.42 5.50
N VAL A 17 -6.42 17.06 6.67
CA VAL A 17 -7.64 16.26 6.87
C VAL A 17 -8.44 16.92 7.97
N ASP A 18 -9.74 17.13 7.78
CA ASP A 18 -10.59 17.86 8.72
C ASP A 18 -11.86 17.09 9.02
N ASP A 19 -12.01 16.66 10.27
CA ASP A 19 -13.15 15.93 10.83
C ASP A 19 -13.68 14.78 9.92
N PHE A 20 -12.75 13.98 9.41
CA PHE A 20 -13.06 12.94 8.42
C PHE A 20 -13.51 11.65 9.11
N THR A 21 -14.67 11.12 8.69
CA THR A 21 -15.24 9.86 9.18
C THR A 21 -15.59 8.95 8.01
N LEU A 22 -15.20 7.68 8.08
CA LEU A 22 -15.44 6.68 7.03
C LEU A 22 -15.25 5.26 7.57
N ASP A 23 -16.12 4.36 7.13
CA ASP A 23 -15.96 2.92 7.33
C ASP A 23 -15.64 2.22 6.01
N ILE A 24 -14.59 1.38 6.00
CA ILE A 24 -14.18 0.60 4.83
C ILE A 24 -14.38 -0.89 5.13
N ASN A 25 -15.30 -1.50 4.40
CA ASN A 25 -15.60 -2.91 4.56
C ASN A 25 -14.43 -3.80 4.10
N ARG A 26 -14.32 -4.99 4.68
CA ARG A 26 -13.37 -6.02 4.23
C ARG A 26 -13.74 -6.50 2.82
N GLY A 27 -12.73 -6.94 2.07
CA GLY A 27 -12.92 -7.47 0.73
C GLY A 27 -13.48 -6.44 -0.25
N SER A 28 -13.18 -5.16 -0.08
CA SER A 28 -13.66 -4.08 -0.94
C SER A 28 -12.52 -3.30 -1.59
N VAL A 29 -12.85 -2.58 -2.65
CA VAL A 29 -11.97 -1.58 -3.28
C VAL A 29 -12.58 -0.21 -3.08
N LEU A 30 -11.85 0.67 -2.41
CA LEU A 30 -12.23 2.07 -2.21
C LEU A 30 -11.30 2.99 -3.01
N GLY A 31 -11.87 3.83 -3.88
CA GLY A 31 -11.12 4.89 -4.56
C GLY A 31 -11.27 6.24 -3.86
N ILE A 32 -10.14 6.86 -3.49
CA ILE A 32 -10.12 8.23 -2.97
C ILE A 32 -9.87 9.20 -4.12
N VAL A 33 -10.82 10.09 -4.38
CA VAL A 33 -10.76 11.07 -5.47
C VAL A 33 -10.71 12.48 -4.89
N GLY A 34 -9.88 13.33 -5.47
CA GLY A 34 -9.77 14.74 -5.06
C GLY A 34 -8.61 15.44 -5.77
N SER A 35 -8.56 16.76 -5.66
CA SER A 35 -7.48 17.58 -6.23
C SER A 35 -6.11 17.26 -5.64
N ASN A 36 -5.04 17.63 -6.36
CA ASN A 36 -3.70 17.56 -5.80
C ASN A 36 -3.60 18.51 -4.59
N GLY A 37 -2.96 18.02 -3.52
CA GLY A 37 -2.93 18.73 -2.24
C GLY A 37 -4.20 18.58 -1.38
N GLY A 38 -5.23 17.86 -1.84
CA GLY A 38 -6.49 17.64 -1.11
C GLY A 38 -6.42 16.62 0.05
N GLY A 39 -5.22 16.30 0.57
CA GLY A 39 -5.06 15.47 1.76
C GLY A 39 -5.06 13.95 1.52
N LYS A 40 -5.23 13.45 0.28
CA LYS A 40 -5.31 12.02 -0.05
C LYS A 40 -4.14 11.21 0.51
N SER A 41 -2.91 11.61 0.20
CA SER A 41 -1.68 10.94 0.70
C SER A 41 -1.55 11.06 2.23
N THR A 42 -2.01 12.15 2.83
CA THR A 42 -2.06 12.30 4.29
C THR A 42 -3.02 11.33 4.91
N LEU A 43 -4.22 11.19 4.34
CA LEU A 43 -5.22 10.21 4.77
C LEU A 43 -4.67 8.79 4.70
N LEU A 44 -4.08 8.38 3.57
CA LEU A 44 -3.49 7.04 3.41
C LEU A 44 -2.38 6.78 4.43
N ARG A 45 -1.54 7.78 4.75
CA ARG A 45 -0.50 7.65 5.79
C ARG A 45 -1.08 7.54 7.20
N ILE A 46 -2.23 8.14 7.47
CA ILE A 46 -2.93 7.95 8.74
C ILE A 46 -3.55 6.55 8.78
N LEU A 47 -4.23 6.11 7.71
CA LEU A 47 -4.82 4.78 7.58
C LEU A 47 -3.78 3.65 7.70
N SER A 48 -2.53 3.90 7.30
CA SER A 48 -1.41 2.95 7.44
C SER A 48 -0.69 3.05 8.78
N GLY A 49 -1.07 3.99 9.65
CA GLY A 49 -0.41 4.25 10.93
C GLY A 49 1.00 4.83 10.79
N VAL A 50 1.37 5.38 9.62
CA VAL A 50 2.62 6.13 9.41
C VAL A 50 2.53 7.49 10.10
N PHE A 51 1.37 8.16 9.96
CA PHE A 51 1.08 9.38 10.71
C PHE A 51 0.07 9.12 11.81
N ASP A 52 0.26 9.80 12.94
CA ASP A 52 -0.79 9.94 13.94
C ASP A 52 -1.75 11.06 13.55
N ALA A 53 -3.03 10.89 13.82
CA ALA A 53 -4.00 11.96 13.73
C ALA A 53 -3.84 12.93 14.92
N ASP A 54 -4.12 14.22 14.72
CA ASP A 54 -4.09 15.19 15.82
C ASP A 54 -5.35 15.09 16.69
N SER A 55 -6.46 14.58 16.12
CA SER A 55 -7.66 14.17 16.83
C SER A 55 -8.39 13.07 16.09
N GLY A 56 -9.27 12.36 16.79
CA GLY A 56 -9.95 11.17 16.27
C GLY A 56 -9.10 9.92 16.34
N GLU A 57 -9.54 8.85 15.71
CA GLU A 57 -8.82 7.57 15.73
C GLU A 57 -9.08 6.75 14.48
N VAL A 58 -8.13 5.88 14.13
CA VAL A 58 -8.29 4.85 13.09
C VAL A 58 -8.13 3.49 13.73
N LYS A 59 -9.14 2.65 13.54
CA LYS A 59 -9.13 1.26 13.99
C LYS A 59 -9.16 0.30 12.82
N ILE A 60 -8.44 -0.79 12.94
CA ILE A 60 -8.54 -1.96 12.07
C ILE A 60 -8.98 -3.13 12.92
N ASN A 61 -10.11 -3.72 12.55
CA ASN A 61 -10.73 -4.81 13.34
C ASN A 61 -10.90 -4.44 14.82
N GLY A 62 -11.33 -3.19 15.10
CA GLY A 62 -11.54 -2.68 16.45
C GLY A 62 -10.28 -2.28 17.22
N GLN A 63 -9.08 -2.42 16.65
CA GLN A 63 -7.81 -2.06 17.29
C GLN A 63 -7.18 -0.84 16.63
N ASN A 64 -6.68 0.10 17.43
CA ASN A 64 -5.99 1.28 16.90
C ASN A 64 -4.73 0.87 16.13
N ILE A 65 -4.53 1.46 14.93
CA ILE A 65 -3.38 1.15 14.07
C ILE A 65 -2.11 1.88 14.50
N TYR A 66 -2.22 3.09 15.06
CA TYR A 66 -1.05 3.86 15.43
C TYR A 66 -0.30 3.19 16.60
N ASN A 67 1.03 3.07 16.46
CA ASN A 67 1.89 2.37 17.42
C ASN A 67 1.49 0.91 17.75
N ASN A 68 0.77 0.23 16.83
CA ASN A 68 0.37 -1.16 16.99
C ASN A 68 1.01 -2.04 15.91
N PRO A 69 2.19 -2.64 16.16
CA PRO A 69 2.90 -3.47 15.18
C PRO A 69 2.09 -4.68 14.70
N SER A 70 1.26 -5.26 15.58
CA SER A 70 0.42 -6.41 15.24
C SER A 70 -0.59 -6.05 14.14
N VAL A 71 -1.29 -4.92 14.31
CA VAL A 71 -2.25 -4.43 13.32
C VAL A 71 -1.56 -3.95 12.05
N LYS A 72 -0.42 -3.26 12.18
CA LYS A 72 0.39 -2.83 11.02
C LYS A 72 0.87 -3.99 10.17
N GLY A 73 1.14 -5.14 10.77
CA GLY A 73 1.53 -6.36 10.04
C GLY A 73 0.43 -6.92 9.12
N GLU A 74 -0.84 -6.51 9.31
CA GLU A 74 -1.95 -6.85 8.41
C GLU A 74 -2.05 -5.88 7.21
N CYS A 75 -1.32 -4.77 7.25
CA CYS A 75 -1.40 -3.68 6.27
C CYS A 75 -0.12 -3.59 5.46
N PHE A 76 -0.25 -3.23 4.19
CA PHE A 76 0.87 -2.80 3.38
C PHE A 76 0.54 -1.45 2.73
N PHE A 77 1.46 -0.49 2.82
CA PHE A 77 1.29 0.83 2.22
C PHE A 77 2.35 1.07 1.14
N ILE A 78 1.92 1.38 -0.08
CA ILE A 78 2.80 1.81 -1.17
C ILE A 78 2.59 3.32 -1.35
N PRO A 79 3.59 4.15 -1.00
CA PRO A 79 3.54 5.59 -1.26
C PRO A 79 3.74 5.89 -2.76
N ASP A 80 3.39 7.10 -3.20
CA ASP A 80 3.61 7.59 -4.57
C ASP A 80 5.08 7.42 -5.01
N PHE A 81 6.02 7.67 -4.10
CA PHE A 81 7.46 7.43 -4.31
C PHE A 81 7.96 6.33 -3.34
N PRO A 82 7.93 5.05 -3.75
CA PRO A 82 8.50 3.98 -2.95
C PRO A 82 10.00 4.18 -2.75
N TYR A 83 10.45 4.10 -1.50
CA TYR A 83 11.87 4.18 -1.18
C TYR A 83 12.52 2.81 -1.21
N PHE A 84 13.62 2.71 -1.95
CA PHE A 84 14.50 1.54 -1.96
C PHE A 84 15.93 1.96 -1.66
N SER A 85 16.69 1.13 -0.95
CA SER A 85 18.11 1.39 -0.73
C SER A 85 18.89 1.29 -2.05
N ASN A 86 20.08 1.89 -2.10
CA ASN A 86 20.92 1.92 -3.32
C ASN A 86 21.33 0.53 -3.83
N SER A 87 21.30 -0.49 -2.97
CA SER A 87 21.65 -1.88 -3.32
C SER A 87 20.43 -2.79 -3.40
N ALA A 88 19.20 -2.25 -3.26
CA ALA A 88 17.99 -3.06 -3.27
C ALA A 88 17.74 -3.67 -4.66
N THR A 89 17.50 -4.98 -4.68
CA THR A 89 16.95 -5.75 -5.79
C THR A 89 15.62 -6.38 -5.34
N LEU A 90 14.81 -6.90 -6.25
CA LEU A 90 13.62 -7.64 -5.84
C LEU A 90 13.97 -8.83 -4.97
N GLU A 91 15.02 -9.60 -5.32
CA GLU A 91 15.43 -10.79 -4.58
C GLU A 91 15.88 -10.47 -3.15
N ASN A 92 16.77 -9.49 -2.96
CA ASN A 92 17.26 -9.19 -1.62
C ASN A 92 16.18 -8.52 -0.75
N THR A 93 15.28 -7.75 -1.36
CA THR A 93 14.13 -7.16 -0.66
C THR A 93 13.10 -8.24 -0.29
N ALA A 94 12.84 -9.20 -1.19
CA ALA A 94 11.99 -10.36 -0.90
C ALA A 94 12.56 -11.20 0.25
N TYR A 95 13.88 -11.43 0.28
CA TYR A 95 14.53 -12.12 1.40
C TYR A 95 14.27 -11.44 2.75
N LEU A 96 14.36 -10.10 2.79
CA LEU A 96 14.02 -9.32 3.99
C LEU A 96 12.53 -9.47 4.35
N TYR A 97 11.63 -9.36 3.37
CA TYR A 97 10.19 -9.40 3.61
C TYR A 97 9.69 -10.78 4.07
N ARG A 98 10.33 -11.87 3.65
CA ARG A 98 10.08 -13.22 4.20
C ARG A 98 10.26 -13.28 5.72
N SER A 99 11.20 -12.53 6.27
CA SER A 99 11.43 -12.49 7.72
C SER A 99 10.49 -11.57 8.47
N LEU A 100 9.94 -10.54 7.80
CA LEU A 100 9.08 -9.53 8.41
C LEU A 100 7.59 -9.85 8.30
N TYR A 101 7.18 -10.52 7.22
CA TYR A 101 5.78 -10.79 6.93
C TYR A 101 5.50 -12.31 6.99
N PRO A 102 4.81 -12.77 8.05
CA PRO A 102 4.61 -14.22 8.26
C PRO A 102 3.75 -14.87 7.17
N ASN A 103 2.94 -14.09 6.46
CA ASN A 103 2.09 -14.57 5.36
C ASN A 103 2.76 -14.48 3.98
N TRP A 104 4.08 -14.22 3.92
CA TRP A 104 4.81 -14.15 2.65
C TRP A 104 4.53 -15.36 1.76
N ASN A 105 4.17 -15.12 0.51
CA ASN A 105 3.87 -16.15 -0.48
C ASN A 105 4.94 -16.17 -1.59
N GLU A 106 5.87 -17.12 -1.49
CA GLU A 106 6.96 -17.28 -2.45
C GLU A 106 6.46 -17.60 -3.86
N ASN A 107 5.41 -18.42 -3.98
CA ASN A 107 4.86 -18.78 -5.28
C ASN A 107 4.25 -17.56 -5.98
N ALA A 108 3.52 -16.73 -5.24
CA ALA A 108 3.00 -15.46 -5.75
C ALA A 108 4.14 -14.53 -6.19
N PHE A 109 5.20 -14.40 -5.39
CA PHE A 109 6.37 -13.61 -5.73
C PHE A 109 6.99 -14.05 -7.06
N ARG A 110 7.27 -15.36 -7.23
CA ARG A 110 7.84 -15.93 -8.45
C ARG A 110 6.92 -15.74 -9.67
N GLN A 111 5.62 -15.97 -9.46
CA GLN A 111 4.62 -15.75 -10.50
C GLN A 111 4.60 -14.29 -10.96
N PHE A 112 4.59 -13.32 -10.04
CA PHE A 112 4.58 -11.91 -10.41
C PHE A 112 5.89 -11.48 -11.06
N CYS A 113 7.05 -11.96 -10.61
CA CYS A 113 8.32 -11.72 -11.30
C CYS A 113 8.31 -12.24 -12.76
N SER A 114 7.57 -13.31 -13.06
CA SER A 114 7.45 -13.82 -14.43
C SER A 114 6.46 -13.03 -15.30
N VAL A 115 5.50 -12.37 -14.67
CA VAL A 115 4.43 -11.62 -15.37
C VAL A 115 4.86 -10.18 -15.68
N PHE A 116 5.62 -9.56 -14.77
CA PHE A 116 6.15 -8.22 -14.97
C PHE A 116 7.53 -8.29 -15.64
N PRO A 117 7.84 -7.41 -16.62
CA PRO A 117 9.13 -7.42 -17.32
C PRO A 117 10.23 -6.77 -16.46
N ILE A 118 10.50 -7.36 -15.30
CA ILE A 118 11.49 -6.88 -14.33
C ILE A 118 12.48 -7.99 -14.05
N ASP A 119 13.78 -7.70 -14.21
CA ASP A 119 14.85 -8.57 -13.75
C ASP A 119 14.93 -8.50 -12.20
N PRO A 120 14.69 -9.61 -11.48
CA PRO A 120 14.66 -9.61 -10.02
C PRO A 120 16.03 -9.34 -9.38
N ASP A 121 17.13 -9.50 -10.10
CA ASP A 121 18.48 -9.26 -9.63
C ASP A 121 19.00 -7.86 -9.98
N ALA A 122 18.29 -7.11 -10.85
CA ALA A 122 18.64 -5.75 -11.16
C ALA A 122 18.35 -4.80 -9.98
N LYS A 123 19.20 -3.77 -9.83
CA LYS A 123 18.97 -2.74 -8.79
C LYS A 123 17.70 -1.96 -9.08
N ILE A 124 16.80 -1.88 -8.12
CA ILE A 124 15.52 -1.18 -8.26
C ILE A 124 15.74 0.31 -8.52
N ILE A 125 16.76 0.92 -7.92
CA ILE A 125 17.05 2.35 -8.11
C ILE A 125 17.41 2.71 -9.56
N ASP A 126 17.94 1.77 -10.34
CA ASP A 126 18.30 1.96 -11.75
C ASP A 126 17.10 1.75 -12.69
N MET A 127 15.96 1.31 -12.18
CA MET A 127 14.73 1.12 -12.93
C MET A 127 13.99 2.44 -13.19
N SER A 128 13.16 2.48 -14.24
CA SER A 128 12.24 3.59 -14.43
C SER A 128 11.26 3.71 -13.26
N LYS A 129 10.68 4.90 -13.03
CA LYS A 129 9.67 5.11 -11.98
C LYS A 129 8.50 4.13 -12.06
N GLY A 130 8.03 3.83 -13.28
CA GLY A 130 6.99 2.83 -13.48
C GLY A 130 7.42 1.42 -13.08
N MET A 131 8.65 1.02 -13.39
CA MET A 131 9.19 -0.29 -12.96
C MET A 131 9.42 -0.34 -11.45
N GLN A 132 9.84 0.76 -10.80
CA GLN A 132 9.97 0.83 -9.33
C GLN A 132 8.60 0.63 -8.65
N ARG A 133 7.52 1.20 -9.20
CA ARG A 133 6.15 0.97 -8.72
C ARG A 133 5.70 -0.49 -8.93
N GLN A 134 6.05 -1.09 -10.06
CA GLN A 134 5.80 -2.52 -10.30
C GLN A 134 6.56 -3.38 -9.28
N ALA A 135 7.83 -3.08 -9.01
CA ALA A 135 8.63 -3.76 -8.01
C ALA A 135 8.00 -3.66 -6.61
N ALA A 136 7.57 -2.46 -6.20
CA ALA A 136 6.86 -2.25 -4.94
C ALA A 136 5.56 -3.07 -4.87
N LEU A 137 4.80 -3.14 -5.96
CA LEU A 137 3.56 -3.90 -6.02
C LEU A 137 3.79 -5.40 -5.94
N ILE A 138 4.78 -5.94 -6.65
CA ILE A 138 5.17 -7.37 -6.57
C ILE A 138 5.47 -7.73 -5.12
N LEU A 139 6.31 -6.96 -4.46
CA LEU A 139 6.68 -7.18 -3.06
C LEU A 139 5.45 -7.08 -2.14
N ALA A 140 4.63 -6.04 -2.29
CA ALA A 140 3.46 -5.81 -1.45
C ALA A 140 2.44 -6.96 -1.53
N ILE A 141 2.07 -7.37 -2.75
CA ILE A 141 1.08 -8.45 -2.92
C ILE A 141 1.63 -9.78 -2.42
N SER A 142 2.95 -10.02 -2.56
CA SER A 142 3.59 -11.24 -2.07
C SER A 142 3.61 -11.35 -0.54
N THR A 143 3.41 -10.25 0.20
CA THR A 143 3.21 -10.30 1.67
C THR A 143 1.82 -10.78 2.07
N CYS A 144 0.89 -10.97 1.12
CA CYS A 144 -0.50 -11.34 1.35
C CYS A 144 -1.18 -10.44 2.40
N PRO A 145 -1.17 -9.12 2.24
CA PRO A 145 -1.72 -8.21 3.21
C PRO A 145 -3.25 -8.30 3.21
N ARG A 146 -3.88 -8.11 4.37
CA ARG A 146 -5.34 -7.95 4.45
C ARG A 146 -5.80 -6.59 3.95
N TYR A 147 -4.97 -5.58 4.13
CA TYR A 147 -5.24 -4.19 3.76
C TYR A 147 -4.08 -3.65 2.93
N LEU A 148 -4.34 -3.34 1.67
CA LEU A 148 -3.37 -2.76 0.75
C LEU A 148 -3.75 -1.31 0.45
N LEU A 149 -2.91 -0.38 0.89
CA LEU A 149 -3.10 1.05 0.74
C LEU A 149 -2.16 1.57 -0.35
N LEU A 150 -2.71 2.23 -1.37
CA LEU A 150 -1.99 2.59 -2.59
C LEU A 150 -2.09 4.09 -2.87
N ASP A 151 -0.97 4.80 -2.85
CA ASP A 151 -0.90 6.23 -3.18
C ASP A 151 -0.43 6.39 -4.63
N GLU A 152 -1.33 6.81 -5.52
CA GLU A 152 -1.07 7.11 -6.95
C GLU A 152 -0.33 6.00 -7.72
N ILE A 153 -0.57 4.73 -7.36
CA ILE A 153 0.15 3.56 -7.92
C ILE A 153 0.03 3.43 -9.44
N PHE A 154 -1.03 3.98 -10.04
CA PHE A 154 -1.29 3.88 -11.47
C PHE A 154 -0.57 4.95 -12.31
N ASP A 155 -0.01 5.97 -11.66
CA ASP A 155 0.68 7.06 -12.37
C ASP A 155 2.00 6.57 -12.98
N GLY A 156 2.24 6.97 -14.23
CA GLY A 156 3.43 6.56 -14.96
C GLY A 156 3.49 5.08 -15.39
N LEU A 157 2.43 4.29 -15.12
CA LEU A 157 2.29 2.96 -15.71
C LEU A 157 1.73 3.05 -17.13
N ASP A 158 2.30 2.26 -18.03
CA ASP A 158 1.72 2.11 -19.36
C ASP A 158 0.33 1.43 -19.32
N PRO A 159 -0.52 1.61 -20.35
CA PRO A 159 -1.89 1.10 -20.33
C PRO A 159 -2.02 -0.43 -20.19
N VAL A 160 -1.02 -1.19 -20.64
CA VAL A 160 -1.04 -2.66 -20.55
C VAL A 160 -0.76 -3.08 -19.11
N VAL A 161 0.31 -2.55 -18.53
CA VAL A 161 0.66 -2.82 -17.13
C VAL A 161 -0.44 -2.32 -16.18
N ARG A 162 -1.04 -1.17 -16.45
CA ARG A 162 -2.16 -0.65 -15.64
C ARG A 162 -3.35 -1.63 -15.62
N ARG A 163 -3.71 -2.22 -16.76
CA ARG A 163 -4.77 -3.24 -16.84
C ARG A 163 -4.40 -4.51 -16.08
N LEU A 164 -3.16 -4.95 -16.21
CA LEU A 164 -2.63 -6.10 -15.47
C LEU A 164 -2.70 -5.89 -13.95
N VAL A 165 -2.22 -4.73 -13.46
CA VAL A 165 -2.27 -4.37 -12.04
C VAL A 165 -3.71 -4.36 -11.52
N LYS A 166 -4.65 -3.74 -12.25
CA LYS A 166 -6.07 -3.75 -11.88
C LYS A 166 -6.63 -5.16 -11.77
N LYS A 167 -6.31 -6.04 -12.72
CA LYS A 167 -6.74 -7.43 -12.67
C LYS A 167 -6.19 -8.15 -11.45
N ILE A 168 -4.88 -8.03 -11.20
CA ILE A 168 -4.23 -8.63 -10.02
C ILE A 168 -4.89 -8.17 -8.72
N LEU A 169 -5.17 -6.87 -8.57
CA LEU A 169 -5.84 -6.33 -7.39
C LEU A 169 -7.26 -6.91 -7.21
N ILE A 170 -8.06 -6.94 -8.28
CA ILE A 170 -9.43 -7.49 -8.27
C ILE A 170 -9.41 -8.98 -7.91
N ASP A 171 -8.50 -9.75 -8.51
CA ASP A 171 -8.37 -11.19 -8.26
C ASP A 171 -8.01 -11.44 -6.77
N ASN A 172 -7.12 -10.63 -6.19
CA ASN A 172 -6.76 -10.75 -4.76
C ASN A 172 -7.89 -10.30 -3.82
N VAL A 173 -8.65 -9.27 -4.17
CA VAL A 173 -9.84 -8.87 -3.41
C VAL A 173 -10.85 -10.02 -3.38
N SER A 174 -11.11 -10.64 -4.53
CA SER A 174 -12.11 -11.71 -4.65
C SER A 174 -11.67 -13.03 -4.02
N ALA A 175 -10.39 -13.39 -4.14
CA ALA A 175 -9.88 -14.69 -3.71
C ALA A 175 -9.39 -14.69 -2.25
N ASN A 176 -8.86 -13.56 -1.76
CA ASN A 176 -8.15 -13.48 -0.48
C ASN A 176 -8.83 -12.53 0.52
N ASP A 177 -10.03 -12.01 0.22
CA ASP A 177 -10.73 -11.03 1.06
C ASP A 177 -9.87 -9.78 1.38
N MET A 178 -8.97 -9.44 0.44
CA MET A 178 -8.09 -8.29 0.57
C MET A 178 -8.89 -7.00 0.39
N THR A 179 -8.63 -6.01 1.22
CA THR A 179 -9.20 -4.66 1.07
C THR A 179 -8.18 -3.74 0.43
N VAL A 180 -8.56 -3.01 -0.62
CA VAL A 180 -7.71 -2.07 -1.34
C VAL A 180 -8.25 -0.64 -1.21
N VAL A 181 -7.37 0.31 -0.86
CA VAL A 181 -7.66 1.74 -0.77
C VAL A 181 -6.68 2.53 -1.63
#